data_de539c0884d93ca471a8c76e111e1958
#
_entry.id   de539c0884d93ca471a8c76e111e1958
#
_cell.length_a   1.000
_cell.length_b   1.000
_cell.length_c   1.000
_cell.angle_alpha   90.00
_cell.angle_beta   90.00
_cell.angle_gamma   90.00
#
_symmetry.space_group_name_H-M   'P 1'
#
loop_
_entity.id
_entity.type
_entity.pdbx_description
1 polymer ?
#
loop_
_entity_poly.entity_id
_entity_poly.type
_entity_poly.pdbx_seq_one_letter_code
_entity_poly.pdbx_strand_id
1 'polypeptide(L)'
;MLRALLAAIVLVLSGWSPALADYGSGKARFEAFSPEQQTAITLALIATGDFEGLAEHGYTRLLYQAVRDFEQREGYRADGVLEDEEIARLKALAERFYDRLGNRYYSHPRTGARLLVPRKLFDSERDTEDGMLFSRDDGMLSLSFVSFPETLKSFGELYATLSANSEDRRVIYKRRFPTHFVATGFFTGRKFYTWMARTGGSTTGFTVSWSDDWEEMGRKVSVLLANAYLADPR
;
A
#
# COMPACT_ATOMS: atom_id res chain seq x y z
N MET A 1 -16.68 28.31 73.50
CA MET A 1 -17.21 27.11 72.90
C MET A 1 -17.44 27.38 71.42
N LEU A 2 -16.49 27.04 70.58
CA LEU A 2 -16.56 27.34 69.15
C LEU A 2 -16.60 25.97 68.39
N ARG A 3 -17.76 25.64 67.82
CA ARG A 3 -17.97 24.43 67.04
C ARG A 3 -17.56 24.72 65.59
N ALA A 4 -16.47 24.12 65.17
CA ALA A 4 -16.02 24.11 63.78
C ALA A 4 -16.86 23.12 62.96
N LEU A 5 -17.59 23.60 61.94
CA LEU A 5 -18.23 22.79 60.94
C LEU A 5 -17.20 22.48 59.84
N LEU A 6 -16.79 21.21 59.74
CA LEU A 6 -16.02 20.68 58.61
C LEU A 6 -17.01 20.30 57.50
N ALA A 7 -17.04 21.09 56.45
CA ALA A 7 -17.73 20.72 55.20
C ALA A 7 -16.83 19.85 54.38
N ALA A 8 -17.15 18.54 54.25
CA ALA A 8 -16.48 17.61 53.37
C ALA A 8 -16.96 17.85 51.92
N ILE A 9 -16.11 18.43 51.11
CA ILE A 9 -16.32 18.50 49.65
C ILE A 9 -15.96 17.11 49.08
N VAL A 10 -16.99 16.32 48.75
CA VAL A 10 -16.82 15.11 47.96
C VAL A 10 -16.67 15.52 46.50
N LEU A 11 -15.43 15.57 46.03
CA LEU A 11 -15.10 15.65 44.60
C LEU A 11 -15.48 14.34 43.95
N VAL A 12 -16.62 14.29 43.31
CA VAL A 12 -16.97 13.20 42.37
C VAL A 12 -16.11 13.38 41.12
N LEU A 13 -14.94 12.78 41.15
CA LEU A 13 -14.16 12.54 39.93
C LEU A 13 -14.95 11.51 39.12
N SER A 14 -15.88 11.98 38.28
CA SER A 14 -16.42 11.20 37.18
C SER A 14 -15.22 10.84 36.30
N GLY A 15 -14.68 9.65 36.52
CA GLY A 15 -13.63 9.07 35.73
C GLY A 15 -14.13 8.94 34.29
N TRP A 16 -13.69 9.84 33.44
CA TRP A 16 -13.64 9.59 32.03
C TRP A 16 -12.54 8.51 31.84
N SER A 17 -12.91 7.25 31.98
CA SER A 17 -12.12 6.19 31.37
C SER A 17 -12.15 6.46 29.87
N PRO A 18 -11.04 6.78 29.21
CA PRO A 18 -11.02 6.71 27.76
C PRO A 18 -11.42 5.26 27.43
N ALA A 19 -12.57 5.08 26.80
CA ALA A 19 -12.95 3.76 26.30
C ALA A 19 -11.78 3.29 25.46
N LEU A 20 -11.09 2.28 25.95
CA LEU A 20 -9.97 1.65 25.24
C LEU A 20 -10.54 1.26 23.88
N ALA A 21 -10.00 1.84 22.82
CA ALA A 21 -10.33 1.49 21.46
C ALA A 21 -10.29 -0.05 21.36
N ASP A 22 -11.45 -0.65 21.13
CA ASP A 22 -11.59 -2.09 21.17
C ASP A 22 -11.33 -2.66 19.77
N TYR A 23 -10.16 -3.27 19.59
CA TYR A 23 -9.85 -4.03 18.37
C TYR A 23 -10.97 -5.00 17.97
N GLY A 24 -11.67 -5.59 18.94
CA GLY A 24 -12.78 -6.52 18.71
C GLY A 24 -13.96 -5.84 18.01
N SER A 25 -14.33 -4.65 18.45
CA SER A 25 -15.41 -3.86 17.84
C SER A 25 -15.05 -3.40 16.43
N GLY A 26 -13.85 -2.89 16.21
CA GLY A 26 -13.35 -2.51 14.88
C GLY A 26 -13.32 -3.70 13.92
N LYS A 27 -12.84 -4.85 14.40
CA LYS A 27 -12.84 -6.10 13.63
C LYS A 27 -14.26 -6.54 13.25
N ALA A 28 -15.18 -6.58 14.21
CA ALA A 28 -16.57 -6.98 13.98
C ALA A 28 -17.26 -6.06 12.96
N ARG A 29 -17.04 -4.74 13.07
CA ARG A 29 -17.56 -3.75 12.11
C ARG A 29 -16.99 -3.98 10.71
N PHE A 30 -15.67 -4.16 10.58
CA PHE A 30 -15.01 -4.37 9.30
C PHE A 30 -15.43 -5.69 8.64
N GLU A 31 -15.54 -6.78 9.41
CA GLU A 31 -15.96 -8.09 8.92
C GLU A 31 -17.47 -8.16 8.57
N ALA A 32 -18.27 -7.19 8.99
CA ALA A 32 -19.65 -7.05 8.56
C ALA A 32 -19.80 -6.48 7.13
N PHE A 33 -18.74 -5.88 6.56
CA PHE A 33 -18.74 -5.44 5.17
C PHE A 33 -18.55 -6.63 4.21
N SER A 34 -19.05 -6.49 2.97
CA SER A 34 -18.73 -7.47 1.93
C SER A 34 -17.22 -7.50 1.61
N PRO A 35 -16.69 -8.61 1.07
CA PRO A 35 -15.28 -8.70 0.69
C PRO A 35 -14.82 -7.54 -0.23
N GLU A 36 -15.69 -7.11 -1.15
CA GLU A 36 -15.43 -5.99 -2.06
C GLU A 36 -15.34 -4.65 -1.31
N GLN A 37 -16.22 -4.46 -0.32
CA GLN A 37 -16.18 -3.27 0.54
C GLN A 37 -14.94 -3.25 1.43
N GLN A 38 -14.57 -4.39 2.03
CA GLN A 38 -13.34 -4.54 2.82
C GLN A 38 -12.10 -4.18 1.98
N THR A 39 -12.02 -4.72 0.76
CA THR A 39 -10.95 -4.40 -0.18
C THR A 39 -10.94 -2.91 -0.53
N ALA A 40 -12.09 -2.33 -0.85
CA ALA A 40 -12.20 -0.91 -1.19
C ALA A 40 -11.77 0.01 -0.03
N ILE A 41 -12.15 -0.30 1.21
CA ILE A 41 -11.71 0.43 2.42
C ILE A 41 -10.19 0.32 2.59
N THR A 42 -9.64 -0.88 2.47
CA THR A 42 -8.19 -1.10 2.62
C THR A 42 -7.40 -0.37 1.54
N LEU A 43 -7.85 -0.42 0.28
CA LEU A 43 -7.23 0.34 -0.82
C LEU A 43 -7.33 1.86 -0.61
N ALA A 44 -8.41 2.33 -0.01
CA ALA A 44 -8.56 3.74 0.33
C ALA A 44 -7.58 4.18 1.43
N LEU A 45 -7.37 3.36 2.47
CA LEU A 45 -6.33 3.60 3.49
C LEU A 45 -4.92 3.58 2.90
N ILE A 46 -4.64 2.74 1.90
CA ILE A 46 -3.38 2.76 1.15
C ILE A 46 -3.24 4.07 0.38
N ALA A 47 -4.28 4.49 -0.33
CA ALA A 47 -4.27 5.72 -1.11
C ALA A 47 -4.05 6.97 -0.25
N THR A 48 -4.60 7.00 0.96
CA THR A 48 -4.38 8.08 1.92
C THR A 48 -3.03 7.99 2.64
N GLY A 49 -2.35 6.84 2.57
CA GLY A 49 -1.03 6.59 3.18
C GLY A 49 -1.09 6.13 4.63
N ASP A 50 -2.27 5.78 5.11
CA ASP A 50 -2.45 5.28 6.47
C ASP A 50 -2.12 3.79 6.59
N PHE A 51 -2.17 3.03 5.47
CA PHE A 51 -1.87 1.60 5.43
C PHE A 51 -0.86 1.23 4.33
N GLU A 52 0.14 0.43 4.68
CA GLU A 52 1.21 -0.01 3.77
C GLU A 52 1.27 -1.53 3.60
N GLY A 53 0.14 -2.20 3.72
CA GLY A 53 0.02 -3.64 3.60
C GLY A 53 -0.70 -4.10 2.33
N LEU A 54 -0.83 -5.43 2.19
CA LEU A 54 -1.66 -6.03 1.17
C LEU A 54 -3.11 -6.14 1.65
N ALA A 55 -4.07 -5.91 0.76
CA ALA A 55 -5.49 -5.92 1.07
C ALA A 55 -6.08 -7.34 1.31
N GLU A 56 -5.24 -8.37 1.27
CA GLU A 56 -5.67 -9.78 1.35
C GLU A 56 -5.94 -10.31 2.76
N HIS A 57 -5.57 -9.59 3.81
CA HIS A 57 -5.39 -10.22 5.14
C HIS A 57 -6.46 -9.89 6.18
N GLY A 58 -7.65 -9.43 5.78
CA GLY A 58 -8.74 -9.11 6.72
C GLY A 58 -8.35 -8.01 7.72
N TYR A 59 -9.07 -7.91 8.84
CA TYR A 59 -8.83 -6.88 9.85
C TYR A 59 -7.70 -7.25 10.80
N THR A 60 -6.46 -6.95 10.40
CA THR A 60 -5.24 -7.19 11.18
C THR A 60 -5.00 -6.08 12.20
N ARG A 61 -4.05 -6.30 13.14
CA ARG A 61 -3.60 -5.23 14.05
C ARG A 61 -3.00 -4.03 13.31
N LEU A 62 -2.34 -4.27 12.18
CA LEU A 62 -1.80 -3.19 11.35
C LEU A 62 -2.92 -2.38 10.68
N LEU A 63 -3.96 -3.04 10.17
CA LEU A 63 -5.12 -2.35 9.59
C LEU A 63 -5.90 -1.57 10.65
N TYR A 64 -6.07 -2.15 11.85
CA TYR A 64 -6.66 -1.44 13.00
C TYR A 64 -5.88 -0.16 13.35
N GLN A 65 -4.55 -0.24 13.39
CA GLN A 65 -3.73 0.95 13.63
C GLN A 65 -3.88 1.98 12.51
N ALA A 66 -3.91 1.54 11.25
CA ALA A 66 -4.12 2.40 10.09
C ALA A 66 -5.48 3.15 10.14
N VAL A 67 -6.54 2.46 10.57
CA VAL A 67 -7.85 3.09 10.79
C VAL A 67 -7.74 4.17 11.86
N ARG A 68 -7.12 3.88 13.00
CA ARG A 68 -6.93 4.86 14.08
C ARG A 68 -6.10 6.06 13.66
N ASP A 69 -5.05 5.84 12.86
CA ASP A 69 -4.19 6.92 12.36
C ASP A 69 -4.98 7.82 11.38
N PHE A 70 -5.82 7.22 10.53
CA PHE A 70 -6.76 7.95 9.69
C PHE A 70 -7.76 8.77 10.51
N GLU A 71 -8.44 8.15 11.48
CA GLU A 71 -9.40 8.80 12.36
C GLU A 71 -8.77 9.99 13.11
N GLN A 72 -7.59 9.78 13.68
CA GLN A 72 -6.85 10.84 14.38
C GLN A 72 -6.48 11.98 13.45
N ARG A 73 -5.99 11.70 12.26
CA ARG A 73 -5.56 12.68 11.25
C ARG A 73 -6.74 13.52 10.75
N GLU A 74 -7.91 12.92 10.57
CA GLU A 74 -9.12 13.61 10.12
C GLU A 74 -9.93 14.25 11.28
N GLY A 75 -9.48 14.10 12.53
CA GLY A 75 -10.12 14.70 13.70
C GLY A 75 -11.29 13.90 14.26
N TYR A 76 -11.43 12.65 13.87
CA TYR A 76 -12.39 11.71 14.42
C TYR A 76 -11.91 11.10 15.74
N ARG A 77 -12.79 10.36 16.41
CA ARG A 77 -12.41 9.58 17.58
C ARG A 77 -11.59 8.35 17.13
N ALA A 78 -10.31 8.29 17.50
CA ALA A 78 -9.40 7.22 17.13
C ALA A 78 -9.67 5.91 17.89
N ASP A 79 -10.82 5.27 17.64
CA ASP A 79 -11.22 4.01 18.27
C ASP A 79 -11.08 2.77 17.36
N GLY A 80 -10.76 2.98 16.10
CA GLY A 80 -10.57 1.90 15.12
C GLY A 80 -11.88 1.29 14.63
N VAL A 81 -13.01 1.99 14.76
CA VAL A 81 -14.33 1.56 14.31
C VAL A 81 -14.83 2.52 13.23
N LEU A 82 -14.64 2.16 11.97
CA LEU A 82 -15.07 3.00 10.85
C LEU A 82 -16.59 3.16 10.80
N GLU A 83 -17.06 4.37 11.07
CA GLU A 83 -18.44 4.76 10.86
C GLU A 83 -18.71 5.13 9.39
N ASP A 84 -19.98 5.20 8.99
CA ASP A 84 -20.36 5.43 7.58
C ASP A 84 -19.85 6.79 7.06
N GLU A 85 -19.86 7.84 7.91
CA GLU A 85 -19.32 9.15 7.57
C GLU A 85 -17.81 9.10 7.34
N GLU A 86 -17.08 8.39 8.19
CA GLU A 86 -15.64 8.20 8.09
C GLU A 86 -15.25 7.44 6.82
N ILE A 87 -16.01 6.39 6.49
CA ILE A 87 -15.84 5.64 5.23
C ILE A 87 -16.09 6.55 4.02
N ALA A 88 -17.12 7.39 4.05
CA ALA A 88 -17.40 8.33 2.97
C ALA A 88 -16.25 9.34 2.82
N ARG A 89 -15.74 9.87 3.92
CA ARG A 89 -14.58 10.78 3.93
C ARG A 89 -13.32 10.11 3.40
N LEU A 90 -13.02 8.89 3.86
CA LEU A 90 -11.88 8.11 3.41
C LEU A 90 -11.92 7.86 1.89
N LYS A 91 -13.08 7.45 1.36
CA LYS A 91 -13.28 7.24 -0.08
C LYS A 91 -13.07 8.53 -0.87
N ALA A 92 -13.61 9.64 -0.43
CA ALA A 92 -13.45 10.94 -1.12
C ALA A 92 -11.97 11.38 -1.16
N LEU A 93 -11.19 11.12 -0.13
CA LEU A 93 -9.75 11.37 -0.12
C LEU A 93 -9.00 10.45 -1.08
N ALA A 94 -9.35 9.16 -1.11
CA ALA A 94 -8.76 8.19 -2.01
C ALA A 94 -9.05 8.53 -3.48
N GLU A 95 -10.29 8.92 -3.83
CA GLU A 95 -10.67 9.36 -5.18
C GLU A 95 -9.80 10.54 -5.64
N ARG A 96 -9.62 11.56 -4.82
CA ARG A 96 -8.73 12.69 -5.13
C ARG A 96 -7.28 12.26 -5.40
N PHE A 97 -6.80 11.25 -4.68
CA PHE A 97 -5.48 10.70 -4.91
C PHE A 97 -5.41 9.95 -6.24
N TYR A 98 -6.39 9.08 -6.54
CA TYR A 98 -6.46 8.36 -7.83
C TYR A 98 -6.60 9.30 -9.03
N ASP A 99 -7.36 10.38 -8.92
CA ASP A 99 -7.48 11.41 -9.98
C ASP A 99 -6.15 12.10 -10.28
N ARG A 100 -5.34 12.34 -9.23
CA ARG A 100 -3.99 12.89 -9.40
C ARG A 100 -3.04 11.91 -10.08
N LEU A 101 -3.20 10.61 -9.87
CA LEU A 101 -2.38 9.59 -10.51
C LEU A 101 -2.69 9.42 -12.00
N GLY A 102 -3.94 9.64 -12.41
CA GLY A 102 -4.38 9.43 -13.80
C GLY A 102 -4.12 7.99 -14.26
N ASN A 103 -4.55 7.04 -13.45
CA ASN A 103 -4.31 5.61 -13.66
C ASN A 103 -4.82 5.12 -15.01
N ARG A 104 -3.98 4.36 -15.74
CA ARG A 104 -4.34 3.69 -17.00
C ARG A 104 -3.72 2.30 -17.06
N TYR A 105 -4.43 1.35 -17.65
CA TYR A 105 -3.85 0.03 -17.92
C TYR A 105 -2.92 0.09 -19.13
N TYR A 106 -1.72 -0.46 -18.93
CA TYR A 106 -0.79 -0.81 -19.99
C TYR A 106 -0.82 -2.33 -20.19
N SER A 107 -0.85 -2.79 -21.45
CA SER A 107 -0.81 -4.21 -21.78
C SER A 107 0.52 -4.55 -22.46
N HIS A 108 1.22 -5.55 -21.93
CA HIS A 108 2.49 -6.00 -22.47
C HIS A 108 2.27 -6.65 -23.86
N PRO A 109 2.97 -6.19 -24.92
CA PRO A 109 2.63 -6.58 -26.30
C PRO A 109 2.82 -8.07 -26.60
N ARG A 110 3.79 -8.74 -25.95
CA ARG A 110 4.08 -10.16 -26.20
C ARG A 110 3.27 -11.11 -25.33
N THR A 111 2.98 -10.77 -24.10
CA THR A 111 2.35 -11.67 -23.12
C THR A 111 0.90 -11.33 -22.82
N GLY A 112 0.43 -10.14 -23.21
CA GLY A 112 -0.88 -9.63 -22.88
C GLY A 112 -1.05 -9.24 -21.40
N ALA A 113 -0.02 -9.44 -20.58
CA ALA A 113 -0.07 -9.08 -19.15
C ALA A 113 -0.34 -7.59 -18.97
N ARG A 114 -1.12 -7.25 -17.94
CA ARG A 114 -1.60 -5.88 -17.72
C ARG A 114 -1.02 -5.31 -16.43
N LEU A 115 -0.69 -4.01 -16.45
CA LEU A 115 -0.30 -3.24 -15.29
C LEU A 115 -1.12 -1.95 -15.22
N LEU A 116 -1.60 -1.60 -14.05
CA LEU A 116 -2.13 -0.26 -13.77
C LEU A 116 -0.98 0.72 -13.64
N VAL A 117 -0.92 1.73 -14.52
CA VAL A 117 0.16 2.72 -14.55
C VAL A 117 -0.37 4.08 -14.12
N PRO A 118 0.21 4.72 -13.08
CA PRO A 118 -0.14 6.09 -12.66
C PRO A 118 0.47 7.12 -13.62
N ARG A 119 -0.16 7.28 -14.79
CA ARG A 119 0.41 7.98 -15.96
C ARG A 119 0.83 9.43 -15.69
N LYS A 120 0.10 10.16 -14.85
CA LYS A 120 0.41 11.56 -14.53
C LYS A 120 1.68 11.73 -13.68
N LEU A 121 2.25 10.64 -13.16
CA LEU A 121 3.51 10.69 -12.43
C LEU A 121 4.74 10.62 -13.33
N PHE A 122 4.58 10.32 -14.62
CA PHE A 122 5.70 10.09 -15.55
C PHE A 122 5.59 11.01 -16.76
N ASP A 123 6.73 11.57 -17.15
CA ASP A 123 6.87 12.49 -18.27
C ASP A 123 7.18 11.73 -19.58
N SER A 124 7.87 10.59 -19.46
CA SER A 124 8.31 9.78 -20.60
C SER A 124 7.97 8.31 -20.43
N GLU A 125 7.87 7.61 -21.58
CA GLU A 125 7.74 6.15 -21.65
C GLU A 125 8.66 5.63 -22.76
N ARG A 126 9.25 4.46 -22.53
CA ARG A 126 10.17 3.84 -23.46
C ARG A 126 10.01 2.32 -23.43
N ASP A 127 9.87 1.74 -24.63
CA ASP A 127 9.95 0.29 -24.78
C ASP A 127 11.32 -0.25 -24.35
N THR A 128 11.29 -1.38 -23.67
CA THR A 128 12.48 -2.16 -23.33
C THR A 128 12.34 -3.55 -23.93
N GLU A 129 13.43 -4.33 -23.96
CA GLU A 129 13.41 -5.69 -24.49
C GLU A 129 12.32 -6.57 -23.84
N ASP A 130 12.11 -6.40 -22.54
CA ASP A 130 11.23 -7.22 -21.73
C ASP A 130 9.95 -6.53 -21.28
N GLY A 131 9.68 -5.28 -21.73
CA GLY A 131 8.49 -4.56 -21.34
C GLY A 131 8.54 -3.06 -21.58
N MET A 132 8.23 -2.26 -20.56
CA MET A 132 8.12 -0.80 -20.62
C MET A 132 8.78 -0.13 -19.43
N LEU A 133 9.46 0.97 -19.67
CA LEU A 133 9.97 1.87 -18.64
C LEU A 133 9.23 3.21 -18.71
N PHE A 134 8.63 3.60 -17.61
CA PHE A 134 8.05 4.93 -17.38
C PHE A 134 8.99 5.71 -16.46
N SER A 135 9.28 6.96 -16.78
CA SER A 135 10.19 7.79 -15.98
C SER A 135 9.77 9.25 -15.94
N ARG A 136 10.15 9.91 -14.84
CA ARG A 136 10.15 11.35 -14.75
C ARG A 136 11.43 11.91 -15.39
N ASP A 137 11.33 13.07 -16.00
CA ASP A 137 12.50 13.74 -16.63
C ASP A 137 13.57 14.15 -15.61
N ASP A 138 13.14 14.46 -14.36
CA ASP A 138 14.04 14.75 -13.24
C ASP A 138 14.75 13.48 -12.68
N GLY A 139 14.38 12.30 -13.15
CA GLY A 139 14.91 11.02 -12.70
C GLY A 139 14.47 10.59 -11.29
N MET A 140 13.61 11.34 -10.62
CA MET A 140 13.24 11.10 -9.21
C MET A 140 12.33 9.89 -9.01
N LEU A 141 11.57 9.49 -10.02
CA LEU A 141 10.67 8.33 -9.99
C LEU A 141 10.75 7.58 -11.31
N SER A 142 10.77 6.24 -11.25
CA SER A 142 10.62 5.38 -12.41
C SER A 142 9.82 4.13 -12.09
N LEU A 143 9.13 3.60 -13.09
CA LEU A 143 8.37 2.35 -13.05
C LEU A 143 8.78 1.50 -14.25
N SER A 144 9.42 0.37 -13.99
CA SER A 144 9.70 -0.66 -15.00
C SER A 144 8.63 -1.74 -14.89
N PHE A 145 7.95 -2.03 -16.00
CA PHE A 145 7.03 -3.16 -16.14
C PHE A 145 7.63 -4.19 -17.07
N VAL A 146 7.71 -5.44 -16.62
CA VAL A 146 8.34 -6.54 -17.37
C VAL A 146 7.49 -7.81 -17.33
N SER A 147 7.56 -8.60 -18.39
CA SER A 147 6.87 -9.90 -18.46
C SER A 147 7.71 -10.90 -19.24
N PHE A 148 8.07 -11.99 -18.57
CA PHE A 148 8.90 -13.07 -19.12
C PHE A 148 8.08 -14.34 -19.25
N PRO A 149 7.94 -14.92 -20.47
CA PRO A 149 7.48 -16.29 -20.60
C PRO A 149 8.37 -17.24 -19.77
N GLU A 150 7.77 -18.17 -19.04
CA GLU A 150 8.53 -19.12 -18.19
C GLU A 150 9.49 -20.02 -18.99
N THR A 151 9.27 -20.14 -20.30
CA THR A 151 10.17 -20.83 -21.25
C THR A 151 11.47 -20.06 -21.49
N LEU A 152 11.51 -18.75 -21.26
CA LEU A 152 12.71 -17.92 -21.43
C LEU A 152 13.43 -17.71 -20.11
N LYS A 153 12.68 -17.39 -19.04
CA LYS A 153 13.21 -17.23 -17.68
C LYS A 153 12.23 -17.80 -16.67
N SER A 154 12.66 -18.79 -15.94
CA SER A 154 11.85 -19.34 -14.86
C SER A 154 11.65 -18.35 -13.71
N PHE A 155 10.56 -18.50 -12.97
CA PHE A 155 10.28 -17.73 -11.75
C PHE A 155 11.43 -17.80 -10.72
N GLY A 156 12.11 -18.98 -10.63
CA GLY A 156 13.26 -19.16 -9.74
C GLY A 156 14.47 -18.35 -10.14
N GLU A 157 14.80 -18.32 -11.43
CA GLU A 157 15.90 -17.51 -11.98
C GLU A 157 15.64 -16.02 -11.83
N LEU A 158 14.41 -15.56 -12.10
CA LEU A 158 14.03 -14.17 -11.88
C LEU A 158 14.14 -13.78 -10.41
N TYR A 159 13.68 -14.63 -9.49
CA TYR A 159 13.87 -14.39 -8.07
C TYR A 159 15.35 -14.31 -7.70
N ALA A 160 16.17 -15.25 -8.16
CA ALA A 160 17.60 -15.26 -7.88
C ALA A 160 18.29 -13.97 -8.39
N THR A 161 17.97 -13.56 -9.61
CA THR A 161 18.56 -12.36 -10.24
C THR A 161 18.09 -11.07 -9.58
N LEU A 162 16.77 -10.90 -9.44
CA LEU A 162 16.18 -9.64 -8.96
C LEU A 162 16.31 -9.44 -7.45
N SER A 163 16.64 -10.49 -6.70
CA SER A 163 16.88 -10.43 -5.24
C SER A 163 18.35 -10.60 -4.86
N ALA A 164 19.28 -10.55 -5.84
CA ALA A 164 20.70 -10.57 -5.58
C ALA A 164 21.25 -9.17 -5.30
N ASN A 165 22.33 -9.12 -4.53
CA ASN A 165 23.18 -7.95 -4.40
C ASN A 165 24.15 -7.89 -5.60
N SER A 166 24.52 -6.67 -6.01
CA SER A 166 25.59 -6.38 -6.95
C SER A 166 26.33 -5.12 -6.52
N GLU A 167 27.30 -4.67 -7.29
CA GLU A 167 28.04 -3.43 -7.03
C GLU A 167 27.08 -2.23 -6.84
N ASP A 168 26.08 -2.10 -7.71
CA ASP A 168 25.13 -0.98 -7.72
C ASP A 168 23.82 -1.29 -6.97
N ARG A 169 23.62 -2.54 -6.52
CA ARG A 169 22.34 -2.99 -5.94
C ARG A 169 22.53 -3.63 -4.57
N ARG A 170 21.89 -3.05 -3.56
CA ARG A 170 21.80 -3.62 -2.20
C ARG A 170 20.37 -3.97 -1.85
N VAL A 171 20.05 -5.26 -1.76
CA VAL A 171 18.76 -5.78 -1.31
C VAL A 171 18.74 -5.81 0.21
N ILE A 172 17.77 -5.14 0.84
CA ILE A 172 17.61 -5.08 2.30
C ILE A 172 16.49 -5.99 2.80
N TYR A 173 15.51 -6.28 1.94
CA TYR A 173 14.45 -7.23 2.24
C TYR A 173 14.08 -7.99 0.98
N LYS A 174 13.84 -9.30 1.14
CA LYS A 174 13.29 -10.16 0.10
C LYS A 174 12.45 -11.26 0.70
N ARG A 175 11.36 -11.60 0.00
CA ARG A 175 10.51 -12.73 0.37
C ARG A 175 9.94 -13.39 -0.89
N ARG A 176 9.96 -14.72 -0.91
CA ARG A 176 9.39 -15.52 -1.98
C ARG A 176 8.19 -16.31 -1.44
N PHE A 177 7.11 -16.26 -2.19
CA PHE A 177 5.91 -17.05 -2.00
C PHE A 177 5.74 -18.03 -3.17
N PRO A 178 4.80 -18.97 -3.13
CA PRO A 178 4.57 -19.90 -4.26
C PRO A 178 4.23 -19.19 -5.58
N THR A 179 3.46 -18.10 -5.51
CA THR A 179 2.90 -17.38 -6.68
C THR A 179 3.59 -16.07 -6.99
N HIS A 180 4.28 -15.45 -6.04
CA HIS A 180 4.91 -14.15 -6.22
C HIS A 180 6.16 -13.99 -5.36
N PHE A 181 6.93 -12.94 -5.61
CA PHE A 181 8.01 -12.51 -4.72
C PHE A 181 8.14 -10.99 -4.66
N VAL A 182 8.76 -10.54 -3.58
CA VAL A 182 9.09 -9.14 -3.33
C VAL A 182 10.58 -9.01 -3.07
N ALA A 183 11.20 -7.93 -3.56
CA ALA A 183 12.52 -7.50 -3.17
C ALA A 183 12.56 -5.98 -3.05
N THR A 184 13.18 -5.47 -1.99
CA THR A 184 13.36 -4.03 -1.79
C THR A 184 14.78 -3.71 -1.35
N GLY A 185 15.22 -2.49 -1.60
CA GLY A 185 16.57 -2.06 -1.25
C GLY A 185 16.96 -0.77 -1.95
N PHE A 186 18.24 -0.69 -2.32
CA PHE A 186 18.82 0.43 -3.02
C PHE A 186 19.44 -0.01 -4.33
N PHE A 187 19.30 0.81 -5.36
CA PHE A 187 19.93 0.66 -6.66
C PHE A 187 20.46 2.02 -7.12
N THR A 188 21.77 2.13 -7.33
CA THR A 188 22.44 3.41 -7.70
C THR A 188 22.00 4.57 -6.80
N GLY A 189 21.97 4.36 -5.48
CA GLY A 189 21.60 5.38 -4.50
C GLY A 189 20.10 5.66 -4.36
N ARG A 190 19.24 5.05 -5.18
CA ARG A 190 17.79 5.21 -5.15
C ARG A 190 17.14 4.01 -4.47
N LYS A 191 16.04 4.20 -3.77
CA LYS A 191 15.23 3.09 -3.24
C LYS A 191 14.50 2.37 -4.36
N PHE A 192 14.24 1.09 -4.18
CA PHE A 192 13.41 0.33 -5.10
C PHE A 192 12.48 -0.65 -4.38
N TYR A 193 11.38 -0.96 -5.04
CA TYR A 193 10.46 -2.02 -4.71
C TYR A 193 10.16 -2.83 -5.98
N THR A 194 10.51 -4.11 -5.95
CA THR A 194 10.23 -5.07 -7.03
C THR A 194 9.16 -6.04 -6.57
N TRP A 195 8.13 -6.23 -7.41
CA TRP A 195 7.06 -7.20 -7.25
C TRP A 195 6.91 -8.01 -8.53
N MET A 196 6.97 -9.33 -8.42
CA MET A 196 6.84 -10.23 -9.55
C MET A 196 5.90 -11.38 -9.21
N ALA A 197 5.01 -11.76 -10.11
CA ALA A 197 4.06 -12.85 -9.93
C ALA A 197 3.99 -13.77 -11.14
N ARG A 198 3.65 -15.03 -10.91
CA ARG A 198 3.30 -15.99 -11.95
C ARG A 198 1.90 -15.72 -12.47
N THR A 199 1.76 -15.64 -13.79
CA THR A 199 0.49 -15.36 -14.45
C THR A 199 0.46 -16.06 -15.81
N GLY A 200 -0.39 -17.07 -15.96
CA GLY A 200 -0.68 -17.67 -17.28
C GLY A 200 0.55 -18.18 -18.06
N GLY A 201 1.53 -18.81 -17.41
CA GLY A 201 2.75 -19.32 -18.07
C GLY A 201 3.84 -18.27 -18.26
N SER A 202 3.69 -17.11 -17.65
CA SER A 202 4.69 -16.03 -17.60
C SER A 202 4.96 -15.62 -16.16
N THR A 203 6.11 -15.01 -15.92
CA THR A 203 6.38 -14.25 -14.71
C THR A 203 6.37 -12.78 -15.06
N THR A 204 5.42 -12.05 -14.46
CA THR A 204 5.15 -10.65 -14.78
C THR A 204 5.22 -9.81 -13.53
N GLY A 205 5.65 -8.56 -13.67
CA GLY A 205 5.66 -7.64 -12.53
C GLY A 205 6.31 -6.32 -12.82
N PHE A 206 6.64 -5.61 -11.77
CA PHE A 206 7.14 -4.26 -11.86
C PHE A 206 8.25 -3.97 -10.84
N THR A 207 9.03 -2.95 -11.15
CA THR A 207 9.94 -2.30 -10.19
C THR A 207 9.64 -0.82 -10.18
N VAL A 208 9.28 -0.27 -9.03
CA VAL A 208 9.26 1.17 -8.78
C VAL A 208 10.61 1.55 -8.16
N SER A 209 11.22 2.65 -8.62
CA SER A 209 12.44 3.19 -8.04
C SER A 209 12.29 4.70 -7.83
N TRP A 210 12.73 5.20 -6.67
CA TRP A 210 12.54 6.60 -6.29
C TRP A 210 13.70 7.15 -5.47
N SER A 211 13.86 8.49 -5.51
CA SER A 211 14.77 9.24 -4.63
C SER A 211 14.14 9.53 -3.27
N ASP A 212 14.93 9.95 -2.29
CA ASP A 212 14.45 10.27 -0.94
C ASP A 212 13.35 11.34 -0.94
N ASP A 213 13.42 12.34 -1.83
CA ASP A 213 12.37 13.38 -1.96
C ASP A 213 11.02 12.83 -2.41
N TRP A 214 11.00 11.62 -2.97
CA TRP A 214 9.81 10.92 -3.44
C TRP A 214 9.43 9.72 -2.57
N GLU A 215 9.95 9.63 -1.35
CA GLU A 215 9.76 8.48 -0.45
C GLU A 215 8.30 8.13 -0.25
N GLU A 216 7.48 9.09 0.15
CA GLU A 216 6.06 8.86 0.41
C GLU A 216 5.33 8.39 -0.86
N MET A 217 5.56 9.06 -2.00
CA MET A 217 4.90 8.70 -3.25
C MET A 217 5.39 7.36 -3.79
N GLY A 218 6.68 7.10 -3.75
CA GLY A 218 7.27 5.83 -4.20
C GLY A 218 6.72 4.64 -3.42
N ARG A 219 6.61 4.75 -2.11
CA ARG A 219 6.00 3.71 -1.26
C ARG A 219 4.51 3.52 -1.58
N LYS A 220 3.71 4.58 -1.61
CA LYS A 220 2.28 4.52 -1.94
C LYS A 220 2.04 3.86 -3.29
N VAL A 221 2.76 4.29 -4.33
CA VAL A 221 2.63 3.71 -5.68
C VAL A 221 3.01 2.23 -5.68
N SER A 222 4.11 1.85 -5.01
CA SER A 222 4.53 0.45 -4.93
C SER A 222 3.47 -0.45 -4.32
N VAL A 223 2.87 -0.03 -3.19
CA VAL A 223 1.83 -0.79 -2.49
C VAL A 223 0.54 -0.83 -3.30
N LEU A 224 0.13 0.29 -3.92
CA LEU A 224 -1.06 0.33 -4.78
C LEU A 224 -0.93 -0.61 -5.98
N LEU A 225 0.21 -0.59 -6.67
CA LEU A 225 0.45 -1.46 -7.83
C LEU A 225 0.46 -2.93 -7.44
N ALA A 226 1.07 -3.30 -6.31
CA ALA A 226 1.05 -4.67 -5.81
C ALA A 226 -0.38 -5.15 -5.53
N ASN A 227 -1.21 -4.31 -4.89
CA ASN A 227 -2.61 -4.61 -4.61
C ASN A 227 -3.48 -4.66 -5.88
N ALA A 228 -3.27 -3.75 -6.83
CA ALA A 228 -3.98 -3.76 -8.11
C ALA A 228 -3.66 -5.02 -8.93
N TYR A 229 -2.41 -5.49 -8.87
CA TYR A 229 -1.97 -6.70 -9.54
C TYR A 229 -2.59 -7.97 -8.93
N LEU A 230 -2.72 -8.02 -7.62
CA LEU A 230 -3.37 -9.12 -6.90
C LEU A 230 -4.87 -9.17 -7.17
N ALA A 231 -5.52 -8.01 -7.30
CA ALA A 231 -6.95 -7.92 -7.57
C ALA A 231 -7.33 -8.30 -9.01
N ASP A 232 -6.44 -8.10 -9.99
CA ASP A 232 -6.63 -8.46 -11.40
C ASP A 232 -5.36 -9.06 -12.02
N PRO A 233 -5.07 -10.34 -11.75
CA PRO A 233 -3.84 -11.01 -12.20
C PRO A 233 -3.84 -11.41 -13.68
N ARG A 234 -4.73 -10.85 -14.51
CA ARG A 234 -4.88 -11.15 -15.94
C ARG A 234 -3.87 -10.44 -16.81
#